data_eb88621f558f55f778e69dc0ef78ad6b
#
_entry.id   eb88621f558f55f778e69dc0ef78ad6b
#
_cell.length_a   1.000
_cell.length_b   1.000
_cell.length_c   1.000
_cell.angle_alpha   90.00
_cell.angle_beta   90.00
_cell.angle_gamma   90.00
#
_symmetry.space_group_name_H-M   'P 1'
#
loop_
_entity.id
_entity.type
_entity.pdbx_description
1 polymer ?
#
loop_
_entity_poly.entity_id
_entity_poly.type
_entity_poly.pdbx_seq_one_letter_code
_entity_poly.pdbx_strand_id
1 'polypeptide(L)'
;VESNISYAELVEQRYALEASLMKATEQGDVVKALESWVKLHNSVKFLNHLRLGQTLEAARISAAVTRTVIRIGAMHAGIPPVVNDHISAVSSTIIRNAHSIDEINQEHERLIREYCQTIRRKKTTGYSSLTISALYYLEHSYAQAVTVQNMANELEVSPNYLIAQFKKEVGITPL
;
A
#
# COMPACT_ATOMS: atom_id res chain seq x y z
N VAL A 1 -26.71 -17.48 23.28
CA VAL A 1 -25.42 -18.12 23.66
C VAL A 1 -24.33 -17.18 23.18
N GLU A 2 -23.93 -16.23 24.03
CA GLU A 2 -22.73 -15.41 23.79
C GLU A 2 -21.55 -16.35 23.93
N SER A 3 -20.88 -16.65 22.83
CA SER A 3 -19.61 -17.35 22.85
C SER A 3 -18.60 -16.44 23.56
N ASN A 4 -18.22 -16.84 24.77
CA ASN A 4 -17.25 -16.14 25.61
C ASN A 4 -15.85 -16.34 24.98
N ILE A 5 -15.56 -15.62 23.87
CA ILE A 5 -14.27 -15.66 23.20
C ILE A 5 -13.24 -15.06 24.16
N SER A 6 -12.20 -15.81 24.45
CA SER A 6 -11.13 -15.36 25.34
C SER A 6 -10.32 -14.22 24.70
N TYR A 7 -9.67 -13.40 25.52
CA TYR A 7 -8.77 -12.36 25.03
C TYR A 7 -7.63 -12.94 24.16
N ALA A 8 -7.11 -14.11 24.51
CA ALA A 8 -6.07 -14.78 23.74
C ALA A 8 -6.57 -15.15 22.33
N GLU A 9 -7.77 -15.73 22.22
CA GLU A 9 -8.39 -16.06 20.93
C GLU A 9 -8.61 -14.83 20.05
N LEU A 10 -9.03 -13.70 20.64
CA LEU A 10 -9.17 -12.43 19.90
C LEU A 10 -7.83 -11.93 19.35
N VAL A 11 -6.76 -12.06 20.12
CA VAL A 11 -5.41 -11.68 19.71
C VAL A 11 -4.93 -12.58 18.58
N GLU A 12 -5.09 -13.90 18.70
CA GLU A 12 -4.71 -14.86 17.67
C GLU A 12 -5.48 -14.62 16.35
N GLN A 13 -6.78 -14.38 16.44
CA GLN A 13 -7.61 -14.03 15.28
C GLN A 13 -7.09 -12.76 14.58
N ARG A 14 -6.73 -11.73 15.35
CA ARG A 14 -6.17 -10.50 14.76
C ARG A 14 -4.89 -10.78 13.98
N TYR A 15 -3.94 -11.51 14.54
CA TYR A 15 -2.69 -11.86 13.85
C TYR A 15 -2.94 -12.69 12.59
N ALA A 16 -3.88 -13.63 12.63
CA ALA A 16 -4.29 -14.40 11.46
C ALA A 16 -4.89 -13.51 10.35
N LEU A 17 -5.69 -12.50 10.72
CA LEU A 17 -6.28 -11.55 9.79
C LEU A 17 -5.22 -10.59 9.20
N GLU A 18 -4.26 -10.13 9.99
CA GLU A 18 -3.12 -9.36 9.52
C GLU A 18 -2.31 -10.16 8.48
N ALA A 19 -2.00 -11.42 8.77
CA ALA A 19 -1.32 -12.32 7.84
C ALA A 19 -2.13 -12.55 6.55
N SER A 20 -3.46 -12.70 6.65
CA SER A 20 -4.35 -12.83 5.52
C SER A 20 -4.34 -11.60 4.61
N LEU A 21 -4.43 -10.40 5.20
CA LEU A 21 -4.36 -9.12 4.47
C LEU A 21 -3.00 -8.98 3.76
N MET A 22 -1.91 -9.24 4.48
CA MET A 22 -0.56 -9.18 3.92
C MET A 22 -0.42 -10.11 2.70
N LYS A 23 -0.85 -11.38 2.83
CA LYS A 23 -0.77 -12.37 1.76
C LYS A 23 -1.65 -12.02 0.57
N ALA A 24 -2.88 -11.55 0.78
CA ALA A 24 -3.77 -11.12 -0.28
C ALA A 24 -3.18 -9.90 -1.04
N THR A 25 -2.56 -8.97 -0.32
CA THR A 25 -1.84 -7.84 -0.93
C THR A 25 -0.65 -8.32 -1.76
N GLU A 26 0.20 -9.20 -1.22
CA GLU A 26 1.33 -9.80 -1.93
C GLU A 26 0.90 -10.48 -3.25
N GLN A 27 -0.28 -11.09 -3.24
CA GLN A 27 -0.86 -11.71 -4.44
C GLN A 27 -1.42 -10.69 -5.43
N GLY A 28 -1.68 -9.46 -5.02
CA GLY A 28 -2.38 -8.43 -5.80
C GLY A 28 -3.88 -8.73 -5.93
N ASP A 29 -4.44 -9.54 -5.03
CA ASP A 29 -5.85 -9.91 -5.02
C ASP A 29 -6.67 -8.84 -4.29
N VAL A 30 -7.19 -7.88 -5.06
CA VAL A 30 -7.98 -6.76 -4.51
C VAL A 30 -9.18 -7.24 -3.71
N VAL A 31 -9.89 -8.25 -4.18
CA VAL A 31 -11.12 -8.74 -3.52
C VAL A 31 -10.78 -9.33 -2.17
N LYS A 32 -9.85 -10.29 -2.14
CA LYS A 32 -9.41 -10.91 -0.89
C LYS A 32 -8.75 -9.93 0.07
N ALA A 33 -7.98 -8.96 -0.45
CA ALA A 33 -7.34 -7.95 0.39
C ALA A 33 -8.39 -7.04 1.06
N LEU A 34 -9.41 -6.59 0.34
CA LEU A 34 -10.52 -5.82 0.91
C LEU A 34 -11.34 -6.63 1.91
N GLU A 35 -11.66 -7.88 1.60
CA GLU A 35 -12.37 -8.78 2.55
C GLU A 35 -11.56 -9.00 3.83
N SER A 36 -10.26 -9.26 3.70
CA SER A 36 -9.36 -9.45 4.85
C SER A 36 -9.25 -8.18 5.68
N TRP A 37 -9.17 -7.02 5.03
CA TRP A 37 -9.16 -5.72 5.72
C TRP A 37 -10.46 -5.46 6.48
N VAL A 38 -11.63 -5.70 5.88
CA VAL A 38 -12.93 -5.52 6.56
C VAL A 38 -13.01 -6.40 7.81
N LYS A 39 -12.61 -7.67 7.72
CA LYS A 39 -12.58 -8.59 8.86
C LYS A 39 -11.62 -8.09 9.95
N LEU A 40 -10.40 -7.66 9.56
CA LEU A 40 -9.41 -7.12 10.47
C LEU A 40 -9.93 -5.84 11.14
N HIS A 41 -10.50 -4.91 10.37
CA HIS A 41 -11.07 -3.67 10.89
C HIS A 41 -12.13 -3.93 11.96
N ASN A 42 -13.05 -4.85 11.71
CA ASN A 42 -14.10 -5.21 12.67
C ASN A 42 -13.53 -5.88 13.93
N SER A 43 -12.54 -6.74 13.80
CA SER A 43 -11.85 -7.36 14.94
C SER A 43 -11.09 -6.32 15.79
N VAL A 44 -10.35 -5.43 15.14
CA VAL A 44 -9.59 -4.36 15.81
C VAL A 44 -10.51 -3.34 16.46
N LYS A 45 -11.66 -3.02 15.83
CA LYS A 45 -12.67 -2.11 16.40
C LYS A 45 -13.13 -2.59 17.76
N PHE A 46 -13.37 -3.88 17.91
CA PHE A 46 -13.76 -4.46 19.19
C PHE A 46 -12.64 -4.37 20.25
N LEU A 47 -11.41 -4.73 19.88
CA LEU A 47 -10.25 -4.66 20.78
C LEU A 47 -9.91 -3.21 21.18
N ASN A 48 -10.00 -2.28 20.23
CA ASN A 48 -9.72 -0.86 20.46
C ASN A 48 -10.80 -0.23 21.35
N HIS A 49 -12.06 -0.63 21.20
CA HIS A 49 -13.13 -0.17 22.09
C HIS A 49 -12.83 -0.50 23.55
N LEU A 50 -12.23 -1.66 23.81
CA LEU A 50 -11.84 -2.08 25.16
C LEU A 50 -10.62 -1.31 25.70
N ARG A 51 -9.73 -0.80 24.82
CA ARG A 51 -8.42 -0.21 25.22
C ARG A 51 -8.34 1.30 25.08
N LEU A 52 -8.84 1.85 23.98
CA LEU A 52 -8.59 3.23 23.54
C LEU A 52 -9.86 4.03 23.26
N GLY A 53 -11.03 3.37 23.28
CA GLY A 53 -12.29 3.96 22.83
C GLY A 53 -12.37 4.08 21.30
N GLN A 54 -13.53 4.58 20.80
CA GLN A 54 -13.77 4.82 19.36
C GLN A 54 -13.47 6.28 19.02
N THR A 55 -12.21 6.68 19.15
CA THR A 55 -11.77 8.04 18.84
C THR A 55 -11.11 8.08 17.46
N LEU A 56 -11.11 9.26 16.84
CA LEU A 56 -10.41 9.49 15.58
C LEU A 56 -8.90 9.25 15.73
N GLU A 57 -8.33 9.59 16.88
CA GLU A 57 -6.91 9.34 17.18
C GLU A 57 -6.60 7.85 17.27
N ALA A 58 -7.43 7.06 17.97
CA ALA A 58 -7.30 5.61 18.01
C ALA A 58 -7.39 4.99 16.62
N ALA A 59 -8.27 5.50 15.75
CA ALA A 59 -8.37 5.07 14.36
C ALA A 59 -7.09 5.39 13.56
N ARG A 60 -6.48 6.57 13.76
CA ARG A 60 -5.21 6.94 13.12
C ARG A 60 -4.05 6.02 13.55
N ILE A 61 -3.98 5.67 14.84
CA ILE A 61 -2.97 4.72 15.35
C ILE A 61 -3.14 3.34 14.73
N SER A 62 -4.38 2.82 14.70
CA SER A 62 -4.70 1.54 14.06
C SER A 62 -4.42 1.54 12.56
N ALA A 63 -4.66 2.67 11.90
CA ALA A 63 -4.37 2.85 10.49
C ALA A 63 -2.88 2.73 10.17
N ALA A 64 -2.00 3.18 11.05
CA ALA A 64 -0.55 3.03 10.88
C ALA A 64 -0.14 1.54 10.87
N VAL A 65 -0.76 0.71 11.71
CA VAL A 65 -0.52 -0.74 11.73
C VAL A 65 -1.03 -1.39 10.44
N THR A 66 -2.27 -1.11 10.06
CA THR A 66 -2.88 -1.66 8.83
C THR A 66 -2.05 -1.30 7.60
N ARG A 67 -1.63 -0.03 7.46
CA ARG A 67 -0.77 0.43 6.38
C ARG A 67 0.56 -0.31 6.36
N THR A 68 1.15 -0.57 7.52
CA THR A 68 2.41 -1.33 7.62
C THR A 68 2.25 -2.77 7.13
N VAL A 69 1.16 -3.44 7.47
CA VAL A 69 0.85 -4.80 7.01
C VAL A 69 0.73 -4.84 5.48
N ILE A 70 -0.02 -3.91 4.89
CA ILE A 70 -0.18 -3.80 3.43
C ILE A 70 1.17 -3.54 2.76
N ARG A 71 1.98 -2.62 3.29
CA ARG A 71 3.30 -2.27 2.79
C ARG A 71 4.27 -3.46 2.79
N ILE A 72 4.23 -4.29 3.84
CA ILE A 72 5.04 -5.52 3.91
C ILE A 72 4.63 -6.51 2.83
N GLY A 73 3.32 -6.70 2.60
CA GLY A 73 2.83 -7.54 1.50
C GLY A 73 3.31 -7.04 0.13
N ALA A 74 3.31 -5.73 -0.10
CA ALA A 74 3.83 -5.13 -1.32
C ALA A 74 5.35 -5.31 -1.48
N MET A 75 6.10 -5.22 -0.38
CA MET A 75 7.54 -5.50 -0.37
C MET A 75 7.82 -6.96 -0.75
N HIS A 76 7.07 -7.93 -0.21
CA HIS A 76 7.18 -9.34 -0.58
C HIS A 76 6.82 -9.59 -2.05
N ALA A 77 5.88 -8.83 -2.62
CA ALA A 77 5.56 -8.86 -4.05
C ALA A 77 6.67 -8.24 -4.93
N GLY A 78 7.71 -7.68 -4.32
CA GLY A 78 8.86 -7.08 -5.01
C GLY A 78 8.55 -5.68 -5.58
N ILE A 79 7.62 -4.94 -4.99
CA ILE A 79 7.43 -3.52 -5.33
C ILE A 79 8.69 -2.76 -4.92
N PRO A 80 9.24 -1.90 -5.81
CA PRO A 80 10.45 -1.13 -5.50
C PRO A 80 10.29 -0.30 -4.24
N PRO A 81 11.32 -0.20 -3.37
CA PRO A 81 11.24 0.55 -2.12
C PRO A 81 10.77 1.99 -2.29
N VAL A 82 11.25 2.70 -3.31
CA VAL A 82 10.87 4.10 -3.59
C VAL A 82 9.38 4.22 -3.90
N VAL A 83 8.82 3.30 -4.68
CA VAL A 83 7.38 3.26 -4.99
C VAL A 83 6.58 2.93 -3.75
N ASN A 84 7.02 1.92 -3.00
CA ASN A 84 6.38 1.47 -1.76
C ASN A 84 6.34 2.61 -0.71
N ASP A 85 7.44 3.32 -0.55
CA ASP A 85 7.53 4.46 0.39
C ASP A 85 6.61 5.60 -0.05
N HIS A 86 6.61 5.97 -1.32
CA HIS A 86 5.77 7.05 -1.84
C HIS A 86 4.27 6.77 -1.64
N ILE A 87 3.78 5.58 -2.01
CA ILE A 87 2.37 5.17 -1.79
C ILE A 87 2.02 5.27 -0.30
N SER A 88 2.91 4.76 0.56
CA SER A 88 2.72 4.79 2.02
C SER A 88 2.73 6.21 2.60
N ALA A 89 3.60 7.09 2.11
CA ALA A 89 3.71 8.48 2.55
C ALA A 89 2.47 9.31 2.18
N VAL A 90 1.97 9.15 0.95
CA VAL A 90 0.71 9.78 0.50
C VAL A 90 -0.44 9.36 1.40
N SER A 91 -0.61 8.06 1.63
CA SER A 91 -1.63 7.52 2.52
C SER A 91 -1.49 8.05 3.95
N SER A 92 -0.27 8.12 4.48
CA SER A 92 0.00 8.69 5.80
C SER A 92 -0.48 10.14 5.92
N THR A 93 -0.24 10.94 4.89
CA THR A 93 -0.67 12.34 4.85
C THR A 93 -2.19 12.48 4.81
N ILE A 94 -2.87 11.65 4.01
CA ILE A 94 -4.33 11.62 3.92
C ILE A 94 -4.93 11.24 5.28
N ILE A 95 -4.45 10.15 5.90
CA ILE A 95 -4.94 9.69 7.20
C ILE A 95 -4.70 10.71 8.30
N ARG A 96 -3.54 11.37 8.31
CA ARG A 96 -3.24 12.42 9.28
C ARG A 96 -4.23 13.59 9.19
N ASN A 97 -4.63 13.97 8.00
CA ASN A 97 -5.52 15.09 7.73
C ASN A 97 -7.01 14.70 7.73
N ALA A 98 -7.34 13.41 7.86
CA ALA A 98 -8.73 12.94 7.91
C ALA A 98 -9.48 13.53 9.11
N HIS A 99 -10.73 13.92 8.90
CA HIS A 99 -11.60 14.51 9.92
C HIS A 99 -12.63 13.51 10.48
N SER A 100 -12.70 12.31 9.90
CA SER A 100 -13.61 11.25 10.32
C SER A 100 -12.98 9.86 10.19
N ILE A 101 -13.55 8.89 10.89
CA ILE A 101 -13.16 7.49 10.76
C ILE A 101 -13.51 6.96 9.35
N ASP A 102 -14.60 7.46 8.78
CA ASP A 102 -15.02 7.06 7.43
C ASP A 102 -14.02 7.50 6.36
N GLU A 103 -13.44 8.70 6.48
CA GLU A 103 -12.35 9.15 5.60
C GLU A 103 -11.11 8.25 5.72
N ILE A 104 -10.77 7.81 6.93
CA ILE A 104 -9.68 6.84 7.14
C ILE A 104 -10.00 5.49 6.48
N ASN A 105 -11.23 5.03 6.58
CA ASN A 105 -11.67 3.78 5.96
C ASN A 105 -11.63 3.85 4.42
N GLN A 106 -12.10 4.95 3.84
CA GLN A 106 -12.00 5.21 2.40
C GLN A 106 -10.54 5.22 1.92
N GLU A 107 -9.65 5.82 2.71
CA GLU A 107 -8.23 5.81 2.38
C GLU A 107 -7.62 4.40 2.42
N HIS A 108 -8.01 3.55 3.36
CA HIS A 108 -7.57 2.16 3.36
C HIS A 108 -8.02 1.39 2.11
N GLU A 109 -9.26 1.58 1.67
CA GLU A 109 -9.75 0.96 0.45
C GLU A 109 -8.97 1.45 -0.78
N ARG A 110 -8.72 2.76 -0.87
CA ARG A 110 -7.92 3.37 -1.93
C ARG A 110 -6.51 2.77 -1.94
N LEU A 111 -5.87 2.72 -0.77
CA LEU A 111 -4.51 2.20 -0.58
C LEU A 111 -4.39 0.72 -1.01
N ILE A 112 -5.33 -0.13 -0.60
CA ILE A 112 -5.35 -1.54 -0.97
C ILE A 112 -5.48 -1.69 -2.50
N ARG A 113 -6.38 -0.92 -3.12
CA ARG A 113 -6.57 -0.95 -4.58
C ARG A 113 -5.30 -0.51 -5.31
N GLU A 114 -4.68 0.57 -4.89
CA GLU A 114 -3.46 1.09 -5.50
C GLU A 114 -2.30 0.08 -5.42
N TYR A 115 -2.05 -0.48 -4.24
CA TYR A 115 -1.02 -1.52 -4.10
C TYR A 115 -1.31 -2.77 -4.93
N CYS A 116 -2.52 -3.28 -4.89
CA CYS A 116 -2.87 -4.46 -5.65
C CYS A 116 -2.78 -4.23 -7.17
N GLN A 117 -3.16 -3.05 -7.66
CA GLN A 117 -3.02 -2.69 -9.07
C GLN A 117 -1.54 -2.60 -9.48
N THR A 118 -0.71 -1.96 -8.66
CA THR A 118 0.73 -1.83 -8.90
C THR A 118 1.40 -3.23 -8.94
N ILE A 119 1.02 -4.10 -7.99
CA ILE A 119 1.53 -5.48 -7.94
C ILE A 119 1.08 -6.29 -9.17
N ARG A 120 -0.18 -6.19 -9.57
CA ARG A 120 -0.68 -6.85 -10.78
C ARG A 120 0.08 -6.38 -12.01
N ARG A 121 0.24 -5.06 -12.18
CA ARG A 121 0.99 -4.50 -13.29
C ARG A 121 2.40 -5.08 -13.36
N LYS A 122 3.12 -5.09 -12.23
CA LYS A 122 4.45 -5.70 -12.15
C LYS A 122 4.46 -7.16 -12.58
N LYS A 123 3.50 -7.96 -12.08
CA LYS A 123 3.39 -9.40 -12.40
C LYS A 123 3.05 -9.66 -13.86
N THR A 124 2.17 -8.85 -14.46
CA THR A 124 1.71 -9.06 -15.84
C THR A 124 2.69 -8.57 -16.88
N THR A 125 3.44 -7.51 -16.58
CA THR A 125 4.42 -6.94 -17.55
C THR A 125 5.79 -7.57 -17.45
N GLY A 126 6.15 -8.10 -16.27
CA GLY A 126 7.51 -8.58 -16.00
C GLY A 126 8.58 -7.47 -16.01
N TYR A 127 8.16 -6.20 -15.92
CA TYR A 127 9.07 -5.05 -15.92
C TYR A 127 10.03 -5.09 -14.73
N SER A 128 11.26 -4.62 -14.96
CA SER A 128 12.25 -4.42 -13.91
C SER A 128 11.79 -3.38 -12.87
N SER A 129 12.40 -3.41 -11.70
CA SER A 129 12.13 -2.42 -10.65
C SER A 129 12.37 -0.99 -11.15
N LEU A 130 13.39 -0.77 -11.98
CA LEU A 130 13.67 0.54 -12.56
C LEU A 130 12.51 1.03 -13.42
N THR A 131 12.01 0.19 -14.33
CA THR A 131 10.90 0.56 -15.22
C THR A 131 9.60 0.78 -14.44
N ILE A 132 9.30 -0.03 -13.43
CA ILE A 132 8.15 0.19 -12.55
C ILE A 132 8.27 1.53 -11.80
N SER A 133 9.45 1.85 -11.28
CA SER A 133 9.69 3.13 -10.59
C SER A 133 9.56 4.32 -11.54
N ALA A 134 10.08 4.20 -12.75
CA ALA A 134 9.98 5.25 -13.77
C ALA A 134 8.52 5.50 -14.20
N LEU A 135 7.75 4.44 -14.45
CA LEU A 135 6.32 4.54 -14.76
C LEU A 135 5.54 5.19 -13.62
N TYR A 136 5.83 4.77 -12.39
CA TYR A 136 5.19 5.35 -11.20
C TYR A 136 5.53 6.85 -11.07
N TYR A 137 6.80 7.23 -11.27
CA TYR A 137 7.23 8.62 -11.27
C TYR A 137 6.50 9.44 -12.33
N LEU A 138 6.41 8.95 -13.58
CA LEU A 138 5.68 9.62 -14.65
C LEU A 138 4.19 9.82 -14.33
N GLU A 139 3.55 8.86 -13.69
CA GLU A 139 2.13 8.91 -13.34
C GLU A 139 1.81 9.87 -12.20
N HIS A 140 2.76 10.14 -11.31
CA HIS A 140 2.51 10.90 -10.07
C HIS A 140 3.21 12.25 -9.99
N SER A 141 4.03 12.62 -10.99
CA SER A 141 4.78 13.88 -10.99
C SER A 141 4.08 15.02 -11.76
N TYR A 142 2.77 15.13 -11.62
CA TYR A 142 1.96 16.12 -12.39
C TYR A 142 2.26 17.59 -12.11
N ALA A 143 2.93 17.92 -10.99
CA ALA A 143 3.13 19.29 -10.56
C ALA A 143 4.47 19.90 -11.00
N GLN A 144 5.37 19.13 -11.59
CA GLN A 144 6.70 19.58 -11.99
C GLN A 144 6.99 19.21 -13.45
N ALA A 145 7.81 20.01 -14.13
CA ALA A 145 8.30 19.64 -15.44
C ALA A 145 9.10 18.33 -15.33
N VAL A 146 8.49 17.23 -15.77
CA VAL A 146 9.15 15.92 -15.78
C VAL A 146 10.19 15.92 -16.88
N THR A 147 11.44 15.70 -16.51
CA THR A 147 12.55 15.47 -17.46
C THR A 147 13.17 14.12 -17.17
N VAL A 148 13.78 13.53 -18.21
CA VAL A 148 14.54 12.28 -18.03
C VAL A 148 15.66 12.46 -17.01
N GLN A 149 16.29 13.64 -17.01
CA GLN A 149 17.37 13.95 -16.07
C GLN A 149 16.87 13.94 -14.61
N ASN A 150 15.73 14.59 -14.33
CA ASN A 150 15.18 14.62 -12.98
C ASN A 150 14.77 13.24 -12.51
N MET A 151 14.11 12.47 -13.38
CA MET A 151 13.72 11.09 -13.09
C MET A 151 14.94 10.19 -12.87
N ALA A 152 15.97 10.30 -13.68
CA ALA A 152 17.20 9.52 -13.54
C ALA A 152 17.93 9.86 -12.22
N ASN A 153 17.98 11.13 -11.85
CA ASN A 153 18.54 11.56 -10.57
C ASN A 153 17.76 10.98 -9.38
N GLU A 154 16.43 11.03 -9.41
CA GLU A 154 15.58 10.47 -8.37
C GLU A 154 15.74 8.95 -8.21
N LEU A 155 15.94 8.26 -9.34
CA LEU A 155 16.12 6.81 -9.37
C LEU A 155 17.60 6.38 -9.25
N GLU A 156 18.51 7.32 -9.01
CA GLU A 156 19.94 7.09 -8.82
C GLU A 156 20.61 6.31 -9.97
N VAL A 157 20.21 6.61 -11.21
CA VAL A 157 20.77 6.01 -12.42
C VAL A 157 21.20 7.07 -13.44
N SER A 158 21.99 6.66 -14.44
CA SER A 158 22.29 7.57 -15.56
C SER A 158 21.07 7.71 -16.49
N PRO A 159 20.85 8.91 -17.09
CA PRO A 159 19.76 9.11 -18.06
C PRO A 159 19.80 8.14 -19.22
N ASN A 160 20.98 7.85 -19.76
CA ASN A 160 21.15 6.93 -20.89
C ASN A 160 20.74 5.50 -20.51
N TYR A 161 21.09 5.04 -19.30
CA TYR A 161 20.69 3.72 -18.82
C TYR A 161 19.17 3.64 -18.62
N LEU A 162 18.59 4.68 -18.03
CA LEU A 162 17.13 4.76 -17.84
C LEU A 162 16.39 4.69 -19.20
N ILE A 163 16.79 5.51 -20.18
CA ILE A 163 16.19 5.51 -21.51
C ILE A 163 16.30 4.13 -22.17
N ALA A 164 17.50 3.53 -22.14
CA ALA A 164 17.75 2.24 -22.78
C ALA A 164 16.90 1.12 -22.14
N GLN A 165 16.89 1.05 -20.83
CA GLN A 165 16.13 0.03 -20.10
C GLN A 165 14.62 0.20 -20.28
N PHE A 166 14.12 1.43 -20.14
CA PHE A 166 12.71 1.75 -20.34
C PHE A 166 12.24 1.42 -21.75
N LYS A 167 13.00 1.85 -22.77
CA LYS A 167 12.70 1.55 -24.17
C LYS A 167 12.72 0.05 -24.47
N LYS A 168 13.67 -0.68 -23.89
CA LYS A 168 13.77 -2.15 -24.03
C LYS A 168 12.51 -2.85 -23.50
N GLU A 169 11.95 -2.40 -22.39
CA GLU A 169 10.84 -3.07 -21.72
C GLU A 169 9.46 -2.53 -22.15
N VAL A 170 9.35 -1.21 -22.35
CA VAL A 170 8.06 -0.55 -22.67
C VAL A 170 7.88 -0.34 -24.18
N GLY A 171 8.97 -0.34 -24.96
CA GLY A 171 8.95 -0.16 -26.41
C GLY A 171 9.08 1.30 -26.89
N ILE A 172 8.91 2.26 -25.99
CA ILE A 172 9.03 3.71 -26.27
C ILE A 172 9.98 4.37 -25.28
N THR A 173 10.40 5.61 -25.56
CA THR A 173 11.17 6.41 -24.58
C THR A 173 10.26 6.94 -23.47
N PRO A 174 10.79 7.22 -22.26
CA PRO A 174 9.99 7.75 -21.14
C PRO A 174 9.35 9.11 -21.44
N LEU A 175 9.98 9.90 -22.27
CA LEU A 175 9.59 11.25 -22.71
C LEU A 175 10.03 11.47 -24.16
#